data_8c1feefdab057241d9221cf7e2d8113b
#
_entry.id   8c1feefdab057241d9221cf7e2d8113b
#
_cell.length_a   1.000
_cell.length_b   1.000
_cell.length_c   1.000
_cell.angle_alpha   90.00
_cell.angle_beta   90.00
_cell.angle_gamma   90.00
#
_symmetry.space_group_name_H-M   'P 1'
#
loop_
_entity.id
_entity.type
_entity.pdbx_description
1 polymer ?
#
loop_
_entity_poly.entity_id
_entity_poly.type
_entity_poly.pdbx_seq_one_letter_code
_entity_poly.pdbx_strand_id
1 'polypeptide(L)'
;EGGWPTSSSVFAKASGPSNPAEYTSKEFTGECGVSKPWYVRNDYNSPDEEITLVEATAQSINTAFVGLALQLGGDACKIRDTEWRMGLHQASGKKIPPYPAAIILGATSVSPMTVASAYQTLANEGVYCPPVPVLSIVKDGKALALPALGSACERRVDAEVARGVTRLLQGPLRSGGTASGSGLAGGRPAAGKTGTADGSNETWFVGYTPELSTAVWVGTPNDLRNERVVRNICLRPAGETKGCSAGRYGSVFGATIAAPIWKAIMDRTLEGTPKTPFADPGSAITDGEKVDIPDISRRSLDDAKALLLQAGFVPSVV
;
A
#
# COMPACT_ATOMS: atom_id res chain seq x y z
N GLU A 1 9.43 9.11 -5.59
CA GLU A 1 10.46 9.89 -6.32
C GLU A 1 9.97 10.43 -7.68
N GLY A 2 8.70 10.32 -8.05
CA GLY A 2 8.15 10.86 -9.30
C GLY A 2 7.68 12.32 -9.22
N GLY A 3 7.87 13.00 -8.09
CA GLY A 3 7.45 14.39 -7.92
C GLY A 3 5.93 14.61 -7.84
N TRP A 4 5.15 13.56 -7.63
CA TRP A 4 3.68 13.65 -7.58
C TRP A 4 3.21 13.99 -6.17
N PRO A 5 2.53 15.14 -5.97
CA PRO A 5 1.96 15.48 -4.68
C PRO A 5 0.81 14.55 -4.29
N THR A 6 0.53 14.46 -2.99
CA THR A 6 -0.54 13.60 -2.47
C THR A 6 -1.94 14.05 -2.92
N SER A 7 -2.08 15.32 -3.33
CA SER A 7 -3.31 15.87 -3.91
C SER A 7 -3.53 15.50 -5.39
N SER A 8 -2.53 14.87 -6.04
CA SER A 8 -2.64 14.50 -7.46
C SER A 8 -3.81 13.57 -7.72
N SER A 9 -4.40 13.71 -8.90
CA SER A 9 -5.38 12.79 -9.44
C SER A 9 -4.74 11.83 -10.43
N VAL A 10 -5.33 10.66 -10.55
CA VAL A 10 -4.94 9.62 -11.51
C VAL A 10 -6.17 9.12 -12.23
N PHE A 11 -6.02 8.77 -13.49
CA PHE A 11 -7.11 8.17 -14.26
C PHE A 11 -7.28 6.70 -13.89
N ALA A 12 -8.46 6.35 -13.39
CA ALA A 12 -8.87 4.98 -13.09
C ALA A 12 -9.81 4.49 -14.19
N LYS A 13 -9.44 3.43 -14.90
CA LYS A 13 -10.35 2.79 -15.87
C LYS A 13 -11.58 2.23 -15.16
N ALA A 14 -12.73 2.30 -15.81
CA ALA A 14 -13.97 1.65 -15.38
C ALA A 14 -13.72 0.17 -15.09
N SER A 15 -14.16 -0.29 -13.93
CA SER A 15 -13.96 -1.68 -13.53
C SER A 15 -14.94 -2.09 -12.44
N GLY A 16 -15.14 -3.39 -12.29
CA GLY A 16 -15.95 -3.98 -11.23
C GLY A 16 -15.77 -5.48 -11.12
N PRO A 17 -16.46 -6.13 -10.18
CA PRO A 17 -16.31 -7.57 -9.93
C PRO A 17 -16.60 -8.44 -11.15
N SER A 18 -17.53 -8.02 -12.03
CA SER A 18 -17.93 -8.77 -13.22
C SER A 18 -17.44 -8.17 -14.53
N ASN A 19 -16.89 -6.96 -14.50
CA ASN A 19 -16.42 -6.23 -15.68
C ASN A 19 -15.01 -5.67 -15.42
N PRO A 20 -13.94 -6.48 -15.61
CA PRO A 20 -12.58 -6.03 -15.34
C PRO A 20 -12.08 -5.04 -16.40
N ALA A 21 -11.22 -4.11 -15.99
CA ALA A 21 -10.43 -3.29 -16.90
C ALA A 21 -9.30 -4.12 -17.53
N GLU A 22 -9.10 -3.97 -18.83
CA GLU A 22 -8.02 -4.64 -19.55
C GLU A 22 -6.81 -3.72 -19.72
N TYR A 23 -5.61 -4.30 -19.50
CA TYR A 23 -4.30 -3.68 -19.73
C TYR A 23 -3.43 -4.61 -20.56
N THR A 24 -2.65 -4.05 -21.48
CA THR A 24 -1.93 -4.80 -22.51
C THR A 24 -0.42 -4.55 -22.48
N SER A 25 0.32 -5.32 -23.28
CA SER A 25 1.76 -5.11 -23.49
C SER A 25 2.12 -3.78 -24.17
N LYS A 26 1.14 -3.02 -24.66
CA LYS A 26 1.37 -1.66 -25.15
C LYS A 26 1.49 -0.66 -24.00
N GLU A 27 0.81 -0.94 -22.89
CA GLU A 27 0.77 -0.10 -21.69
C GLU A 27 1.88 -0.46 -20.71
N PHE A 28 2.14 -1.76 -20.52
CA PHE A 28 3.20 -2.26 -19.64
C PHE A 28 4.24 -3.02 -20.45
N THR A 29 5.39 -2.41 -20.64
CA THR A 29 6.49 -2.89 -21.49
C THR A 29 7.69 -3.35 -20.67
N GLY A 30 8.69 -3.93 -21.33
CA GLY A 30 9.96 -4.31 -20.72
C GLY A 30 9.92 -5.58 -19.87
N GLU A 31 10.93 -5.79 -19.05
CA GLU A 31 11.11 -6.99 -18.20
C GLU A 31 9.92 -7.20 -17.24
N CYS A 32 9.40 -6.12 -16.66
CA CYS A 32 8.28 -6.15 -15.71
C CYS A 32 6.93 -5.88 -16.39
N GLY A 33 6.84 -6.07 -17.71
CA GLY A 33 5.62 -5.87 -18.48
C GLY A 33 4.68 -7.07 -18.45
N VAL A 34 3.65 -7.01 -19.29
CA VAL A 34 2.72 -8.11 -19.51
C VAL A 34 2.93 -8.76 -20.86
N SER A 35 2.95 -10.09 -20.91
CA SER A 35 3.00 -10.86 -22.17
C SER A 35 1.62 -11.21 -22.73
N LYS A 36 0.59 -11.11 -21.90
CA LYS A 36 -0.83 -11.36 -22.23
C LYS A 36 -1.67 -10.26 -21.61
N PRO A 37 -2.91 -10.01 -22.09
CA PRO A 37 -3.82 -9.08 -21.46
C PRO A 37 -3.97 -9.34 -19.96
N TRP A 38 -3.87 -8.29 -19.16
CA TRP A 38 -4.05 -8.33 -17.72
C TRP A 38 -5.37 -7.67 -17.36
N TYR A 39 -6.21 -8.42 -16.66
CA TYR A 39 -7.54 -7.99 -16.27
C TYR A 39 -7.57 -7.61 -14.79
N VAL A 40 -7.88 -6.34 -14.52
CA VAL A 40 -7.90 -5.77 -13.17
C VAL A 40 -9.34 -5.49 -12.75
N ARG A 41 -9.69 -5.93 -11.54
CA ARG A 41 -11.01 -5.71 -10.93
C ARG A 41 -10.90 -4.76 -9.75
N ASN A 42 -11.89 -3.88 -9.64
CA ASN A 42 -12.21 -3.23 -8.39
C ASN A 42 -13.25 -4.06 -7.63
N ASP A 43 -13.33 -3.91 -6.31
CA ASP A 43 -14.27 -4.66 -5.47
C ASP A 43 -15.73 -4.22 -5.68
N TYR A 44 -15.93 -3.03 -6.23
CA TYR A 44 -17.23 -2.49 -6.64
C TYR A 44 -17.14 -1.86 -8.04
N ASN A 45 -18.30 -1.66 -8.67
CA ASN A 45 -18.36 -1.04 -9.99
C ASN A 45 -17.97 0.43 -9.89
N SER A 46 -16.93 0.82 -10.61
CA SER A 46 -16.50 2.20 -10.77
C SER A 46 -16.52 2.60 -12.24
N PRO A 47 -16.89 3.84 -12.58
CA PRO A 47 -16.78 4.36 -13.94
C PRO A 47 -15.31 4.67 -14.30
N ASP A 48 -15.08 5.08 -15.55
CA ASP A 48 -13.87 5.83 -15.90
C ASP A 48 -13.90 7.17 -15.18
N GLU A 49 -12.87 7.46 -14.39
CA GLU A 49 -12.83 8.69 -13.60
C GLU A 49 -11.41 9.16 -13.27
N GLU A 50 -11.26 10.46 -13.07
CA GLU A 50 -10.11 11.02 -12.38
C GLU A 50 -10.36 10.98 -10.87
N ILE A 51 -9.52 10.25 -10.15
CA ILE A 51 -9.64 10.07 -8.70
C ILE A 51 -8.37 10.56 -8.00
N THR A 52 -8.51 11.22 -6.85
CA THR A 52 -7.34 11.65 -6.08
C THR A 52 -6.58 10.47 -5.47
N LEU A 53 -5.26 10.58 -5.31
CA LEU A 53 -4.46 9.56 -4.62
C LEU A 53 -4.93 9.31 -3.19
N VAL A 54 -5.42 10.36 -2.51
CA VAL A 54 -6.00 10.25 -1.16
C VAL A 54 -7.20 9.31 -1.17
N GLU A 55 -8.14 9.53 -2.08
CA GLU A 55 -9.36 8.74 -2.19
C GLU A 55 -9.09 7.32 -2.72
N ALA A 56 -8.29 7.21 -3.77
CA ALA A 56 -7.86 5.92 -4.34
C ALA A 56 -7.20 5.03 -3.28
N THR A 57 -6.36 5.61 -2.41
CA THR A 57 -5.70 4.88 -1.31
C THR A 57 -6.71 4.51 -0.23
N ALA A 58 -7.58 5.43 0.18
CA ALA A 58 -8.58 5.19 1.23
C ALA A 58 -9.57 4.08 0.84
N GLN A 59 -10.01 4.07 -0.42
CA GLN A 59 -10.98 3.12 -0.96
C GLN A 59 -10.35 1.90 -1.64
N SER A 60 -9.02 1.87 -1.76
CA SER A 60 -8.30 0.74 -2.37
C SER A 60 -8.68 0.47 -3.83
N ILE A 61 -8.74 1.52 -4.68
CA ILE A 61 -9.12 1.42 -6.08
C ILE A 61 -7.96 0.86 -6.90
N ASN A 62 -8.04 -0.40 -7.29
CA ASN A 62 -6.97 -1.10 -8.01
C ASN A 62 -6.61 -0.41 -9.33
N THR A 63 -7.61 -0.03 -10.13
CA THR A 63 -7.39 0.60 -11.44
C THR A 63 -6.75 1.99 -11.33
N ALA A 64 -6.92 2.69 -10.21
CA ALA A 64 -6.22 3.96 -9.95
C ALA A 64 -4.71 3.73 -9.76
N PHE A 65 -4.30 2.69 -9.03
CA PHE A 65 -2.88 2.37 -8.85
C PHE A 65 -2.23 1.87 -10.14
N VAL A 66 -2.99 1.16 -10.98
CA VAL A 66 -2.53 0.81 -12.33
C VAL A 66 -2.38 2.06 -13.19
N GLY A 67 -3.34 2.98 -13.13
CA GLY A 67 -3.27 4.29 -13.80
C GLY A 67 -2.05 5.11 -13.35
N LEU A 68 -1.78 5.16 -12.05
CA LEU A 68 -0.57 5.80 -11.50
C LEU A 68 0.71 5.19 -12.07
N ALA A 69 0.78 3.86 -12.14
CA ALA A 69 1.95 3.17 -12.71
C ALA A 69 2.15 3.51 -14.19
N LEU A 70 1.07 3.68 -14.96
CA LEU A 70 1.11 4.13 -16.35
C LEU A 70 1.60 5.58 -16.48
N GLN A 71 1.13 6.48 -15.62
CA GLN A 71 1.61 7.87 -15.57
C GLN A 71 3.11 7.96 -15.22
N LEU A 72 3.64 6.98 -14.46
CA LEU A 72 5.08 6.83 -14.20
C LEU A 72 5.85 6.17 -15.36
N GLY A 73 5.22 6.01 -16.51
CA GLY A 73 5.82 5.50 -17.75
C GLY A 73 5.62 4.00 -17.99
N GLY A 74 4.77 3.32 -17.20
CA GLY A 74 4.45 1.89 -17.40
C GLY A 74 5.59 0.91 -17.10
N ASP A 75 6.71 1.39 -16.56
CA ASP A 75 7.85 0.55 -16.15
C ASP A 75 7.68 0.09 -14.70
N ALA A 76 7.00 -1.03 -14.51
CA ALA A 76 6.78 -1.60 -13.20
C ALA A 76 8.09 -2.04 -12.49
N CYS A 77 9.21 -2.24 -13.22
CA CYS A 77 10.48 -2.56 -12.60
C CYS A 77 10.99 -1.47 -11.65
N LYS A 78 10.73 -0.20 -11.94
CA LYS A 78 11.08 0.92 -11.04
C LYS A 78 10.34 0.83 -9.71
N ILE A 79 9.07 0.42 -9.74
CA ILE A 79 8.27 0.20 -8.54
C ILE A 79 8.86 -0.97 -7.74
N ARG A 80 9.13 -2.12 -8.38
CA ARG A 80 9.78 -3.29 -7.77
C ARG A 80 11.12 -2.96 -7.09
N ASP A 81 11.91 -2.12 -7.73
CA ASP A 81 13.21 -1.73 -7.18
C ASP A 81 13.06 -0.80 -5.97
N THR A 82 12.01 0.00 -5.91
CA THR A 82 11.66 0.79 -4.73
C THR A 82 11.16 -0.10 -3.59
N GLU A 83 10.30 -1.08 -3.88
CA GLU A 83 9.86 -2.08 -2.91
C GLU A 83 11.06 -2.82 -2.28
N TRP A 84 11.99 -3.27 -3.12
CA TRP A 84 13.23 -3.91 -2.66
C TRP A 84 14.07 -3.01 -1.77
N ARG A 85 14.25 -1.73 -2.14
CA ARG A 85 14.96 -0.75 -1.29
C ARG A 85 14.29 -0.60 0.08
N MET A 86 12.96 -0.62 0.13
CA MET A 86 12.19 -0.55 1.38
C MET A 86 12.23 -1.84 2.21
N GLY A 87 12.84 -2.91 1.72
CA GLY A 87 12.92 -4.18 2.42
C GLY A 87 11.80 -5.18 2.07
N LEU A 88 10.96 -4.89 1.07
CA LEU A 88 9.95 -5.84 0.61
C LEU A 88 10.57 -6.86 -0.35
N HIS A 89 10.45 -8.12 0.01
CA HIS A 89 10.95 -9.24 -0.80
C HIS A 89 10.13 -10.51 -0.55
N GLN A 90 10.26 -11.48 -1.43
CA GLN A 90 9.70 -12.82 -1.23
C GLN A 90 10.31 -13.49 0.01
N ALA A 91 9.62 -14.49 0.58
CA ALA A 91 10.14 -15.29 1.68
C ALA A 91 11.49 -15.96 1.34
N SER A 92 11.78 -16.21 0.07
CA SER A 92 13.05 -16.71 -0.43
C SER A 92 14.21 -15.71 -0.40
N GLY A 93 13.96 -14.46 -0.02
CA GLY A 93 14.93 -13.36 -0.09
C GLY A 93 15.13 -12.77 -1.49
N LYS A 94 14.32 -13.17 -2.48
CA LYS A 94 14.38 -12.62 -3.85
C LYS A 94 13.46 -11.41 -4.01
N LYS A 95 13.76 -10.54 -4.98
CA LYS A 95 12.85 -9.46 -5.38
C LYS A 95 11.47 -10.01 -5.75
N ILE A 96 10.46 -9.17 -5.66
CA ILE A 96 9.09 -9.48 -6.15
C ILE A 96 9.15 -9.92 -7.62
N PRO A 97 8.33 -10.88 -8.06
CA PRO A 97 8.35 -11.37 -9.44
C PRO A 97 8.10 -10.24 -10.45
N PRO A 98 8.71 -10.30 -11.65
CA PRO A 98 8.72 -9.20 -12.62
C PRO A 98 7.44 -9.14 -13.46
N TYR A 99 6.28 -8.98 -12.84
CA TYR A 99 5.02 -8.72 -13.54
C TYR A 99 4.11 -7.76 -12.76
N PRO A 100 3.33 -6.91 -13.47
CA PRO A 100 2.58 -5.80 -12.87
C PRO A 100 1.63 -6.21 -11.75
N ALA A 101 0.92 -7.34 -11.88
CA ALA A 101 -0.01 -7.79 -10.84
C ALA A 101 0.68 -8.06 -9.49
N ALA A 102 1.91 -8.62 -9.50
CA ALA A 102 2.70 -8.83 -8.29
C ALA A 102 3.22 -7.52 -7.70
N ILE A 103 3.69 -6.62 -8.56
CA ILE A 103 4.35 -5.38 -8.17
C ILE A 103 3.34 -4.31 -7.73
N ILE A 104 2.31 -4.07 -8.55
CA ILE A 104 1.38 -2.95 -8.33
C ILE A 104 0.27 -3.32 -7.34
N LEU A 105 -0.25 -4.55 -7.43
CA LEU A 105 -1.39 -5.00 -6.63
C LEU A 105 -1.04 -6.06 -5.58
N GLY A 106 0.23 -6.45 -5.46
CA GLY A 106 0.67 -7.39 -4.44
C GLY A 106 0.27 -8.85 -4.67
N ALA A 107 -0.06 -9.25 -5.92
CA ALA A 107 -0.48 -10.61 -6.24
C ALA A 107 0.73 -11.59 -6.23
N THR A 108 1.40 -11.70 -5.06
CA THR A 108 2.55 -12.58 -4.86
C THR A 108 2.69 -12.95 -3.39
N SER A 109 3.34 -14.09 -3.12
CA SER A 109 3.58 -14.55 -1.76
C SER A 109 4.75 -13.82 -1.11
N VAL A 110 4.48 -13.17 0.01
CA VAL A 110 5.46 -12.48 0.86
C VAL A 110 5.27 -12.90 2.32
N SER A 111 6.29 -12.73 3.14
CA SER A 111 6.13 -13.01 4.57
C SER A 111 5.58 -11.78 5.31
N PRO A 112 4.78 -11.97 6.38
CA PRO A 112 4.36 -10.85 7.23
C PRO A 112 5.54 -10.02 7.75
N MET A 113 6.67 -10.66 8.03
CA MET A 113 7.88 -9.97 8.51
C MET A 113 8.42 -8.97 7.48
N THR A 114 8.52 -9.36 6.20
CA THR A 114 9.05 -8.45 5.17
C THR A 114 8.10 -7.30 4.88
N VAL A 115 6.80 -7.55 4.94
CA VAL A 115 5.78 -6.49 4.77
C VAL A 115 5.83 -5.52 5.95
N ALA A 116 5.87 -6.02 7.20
CA ALA A 116 6.01 -5.17 8.38
C ALA A 116 7.31 -4.35 8.34
N SER A 117 8.41 -4.93 7.83
CA SER A 117 9.69 -4.26 7.68
C SER A 117 9.64 -3.13 6.63
N ALA A 118 8.95 -3.35 5.50
CA ALA A 118 8.76 -2.31 4.50
C ALA A 118 7.93 -1.14 5.04
N TYR A 119 6.86 -1.42 5.79
CA TYR A 119 6.06 -0.39 6.45
C TYR A 119 6.80 0.30 7.61
N GLN A 120 7.69 -0.42 8.30
CA GLN A 120 8.60 0.19 9.28
C GLN A 120 9.52 1.25 8.63
N THR A 121 9.94 1.05 7.39
CA THR A 121 10.71 2.05 6.65
C THR A 121 9.92 3.36 6.48
N LEU A 122 8.61 3.28 6.23
CA LEU A 122 7.73 4.46 6.19
C LEU A 122 7.55 5.07 7.58
N ALA A 123 7.29 4.25 8.61
CA ALA A 123 7.16 4.69 10.00
C ALA A 123 8.40 5.43 10.50
N ASN A 124 9.58 5.02 10.02
CA ASN A 124 10.90 5.58 10.33
C ASN A 124 11.36 6.61 9.29
N GLU A 125 10.42 7.33 8.69
CA GLU A 125 10.67 8.43 7.75
C GLU A 125 11.66 8.08 6.62
N GLY A 126 11.52 6.88 6.06
CA GLY A 126 12.33 6.40 4.94
C GLY A 126 13.66 5.71 5.32
N VAL A 127 13.93 5.52 6.61
CA VAL A 127 15.09 4.78 7.10
C VAL A 127 14.75 3.31 7.27
N TYR A 128 15.32 2.46 6.44
CA TYR A 128 15.22 1.00 6.56
C TYR A 128 16.19 0.49 7.62
N CYS A 129 15.69 -0.34 8.53
CA CYS A 129 16.49 -1.10 9.48
C CYS A 129 16.21 -2.60 9.27
N PRO A 130 17.23 -3.42 8.99
CA PRO A 130 17.04 -4.87 8.88
C PRO A 130 16.45 -5.44 10.16
N PRO A 131 15.43 -6.33 10.09
CA PRO A 131 14.87 -6.95 11.28
C PRO A 131 15.91 -7.84 11.97
N VAL A 132 16.01 -7.70 13.30
CA VAL A 132 16.92 -8.48 14.15
C VAL A 132 16.08 -9.43 15.02
N PRO A 133 15.97 -10.72 14.67
CA PRO A 133 15.08 -11.66 15.36
C PRO A 133 15.62 -12.14 16.71
N VAL A 134 16.93 -12.05 16.94
CA VAL A 134 17.60 -12.53 18.17
C VAL A 134 18.54 -11.47 18.68
N LEU A 135 18.27 -10.94 19.87
CA LEU A 135 19.10 -9.90 20.51
C LEU A 135 20.18 -10.49 21.41
N SER A 136 19.93 -11.63 22.02
CA SER A 136 20.90 -12.32 22.89
C SER A 136 20.61 -13.81 22.96
N ILE A 137 21.65 -14.59 23.15
CA ILE A 137 21.56 -16.03 23.48
C ILE A 137 22.35 -16.24 24.75
N VAL A 138 21.73 -16.89 25.74
CA VAL A 138 22.40 -17.29 26.99
C VAL A 138 22.42 -18.81 27.07
N LYS A 139 23.61 -19.40 27.28
CA LYS A 139 23.80 -20.82 27.53
C LYS A 139 24.57 -20.97 28.84
N ASP A 140 24.05 -21.78 29.75
CA ASP A 140 24.64 -22.07 31.07
C ASP A 140 25.01 -20.77 31.85
N GLY A 141 24.12 -19.76 31.81
CA GLY A 141 24.32 -18.44 32.44
C GLY A 141 25.33 -17.53 31.75
N LYS A 142 25.91 -17.93 30.61
CA LYS A 142 26.86 -17.11 29.85
C LYS A 142 26.26 -16.64 28.55
N ALA A 143 26.42 -15.34 28.24
CA ALA A 143 26.03 -14.80 26.95
C ALA A 143 26.97 -15.37 25.87
N LEU A 144 26.37 -15.88 24.80
CA LEU A 144 27.10 -16.29 23.60
C LEU A 144 27.27 -15.09 22.67
N ALA A 145 28.44 -14.99 22.01
CA ALA A 145 28.66 -14.01 20.97
C ALA A 145 27.72 -14.32 19.80
N LEU A 146 26.88 -13.35 19.46
CA LEU A 146 26.08 -13.39 18.22
C LEU A 146 26.96 -12.87 17.05
N PRO A 147 26.85 -13.47 15.85
CA PRO A 147 27.40 -12.83 14.67
C PRO A 147 26.82 -11.43 14.55
N ALA A 148 27.58 -10.48 14.01
CA ALA A 148 27.07 -9.14 13.74
C ALA A 148 25.81 -9.25 12.89
N LEU A 149 24.66 -9.05 13.53
CA LEU A 149 23.36 -9.18 12.89
C LEU A 149 23.02 -7.87 12.19
N GLY A 150 23.12 -7.91 10.87
CA GLY A 150 22.58 -6.87 10.00
C GLY A 150 23.52 -5.70 9.75
N SER A 151 23.29 -5.05 8.63
CA SER A 151 23.82 -3.72 8.33
C SER A 151 23.16 -2.67 9.22
N ALA A 152 23.83 -1.56 9.45
CA ALA A 152 23.24 -0.39 10.11
C ALA A 152 21.97 0.06 9.40
N CYS A 153 21.08 0.75 10.11
CA CYS A 153 19.92 1.40 9.50
C CYS A 153 20.39 2.40 8.43
N GLU A 154 19.71 2.44 7.30
CA GLU A 154 20.08 3.25 6.15
C GLU A 154 18.85 3.98 5.59
N ARG A 155 19.01 5.27 5.26
CA ARG A 155 17.96 6.00 4.52
C ARG A 155 17.87 5.46 3.09
N ARG A 156 16.70 4.94 2.74
CA ARG A 156 16.43 4.35 1.42
C ARG A 156 15.29 5.01 0.66
N VAL A 157 14.51 5.81 1.36
CA VAL A 157 13.45 6.67 0.81
C VAL A 157 13.64 8.06 1.39
N ASP A 158 13.33 9.08 0.62
CA ASP A 158 13.32 10.44 1.11
C ASP A 158 12.29 10.62 2.24
N ALA A 159 12.62 11.42 3.25
CA ALA A 159 11.75 11.58 4.42
C ALA A 159 10.41 12.21 4.05
N GLU A 160 10.41 13.22 3.18
CA GLU A 160 9.19 13.89 2.74
C GLU A 160 8.29 12.95 1.94
N VAL A 161 8.89 12.09 1.09
CA VAL A 161 8.14 11.05 0.37
C VAL A 161 7.53 10.04 1.34
N ALA A 162 8.28 9.58 2.34
CA ALA A 162 7.76 8.66 3.37
C ALA A 162 6.60 9.27 4.18
N ARG A 163 6.70 10.56 4.54
CA ARG A 163 5.63 11.33 5.21
C ARG A 163 4.40 11.49 4.31
N GLY A 164 4.60 11.81 3.03
CA GLY A 164 3.53 11.89 2.03
C GLY A 164 2.78 10.56 1.90
N VAL A 165 3.49 9.44 1.76
CA VAL A 165 2.88 8.10 1.73
C VAL A 165 2.16 7.78 3.05
N THR A 166 2.73 8.15 4.19
CA THR A 166 2.08 7.99 5.50
C THR A 166 0.76 8.76 5.56
N ARG A 167 0.71 9.99 5.05
CA ARG A 167 -0.53 10.79 4.96
C ARG A 167 -1.60 10.08 4.13
N LEU A 168 -1.25 9.49 2.98
CA LEU A 168 -2.17 8.69 2.17
C LEU A 168 -2.66 7.45 2.94
N LEU A 169 -1.76 6.74 3.61
CA LEU A 169 -2.06 5.51 4.37
C LEU A 169 -2.86 5.74 5.66
N GLN A 170 -3.04 6.96 6.11
CA GLN A 170 -4.03 7.30 7.15
C GLN A 170 -5.47 7.23 6.61
N GLY A 171 -5.66 7.41 5.30
CA GLY A 171 -6.97 7.40 4.63
C GLY A 171 -7.81 6.15 4.90
N PRO A 172 -7.27 4.92 4.75
CA PRO A 172 -8.01 3.69 5.00
C PRO A 172 -8.62 3.56 6.41
N LEU A 173 -8.01 4.19 7.42
CA LEU A 173 -8.48 4.16 8.81
C LEU A 173 -9.48 5.28 9.15
N ARG A 174 -9.65 6.27 8.26
CA ARG A 174 -10.60 7.39 8.43
C ARG A 174 -12.00 6.99 7.95
N SER A 175 -12.99 7.83 8.27
CA SER A 175 -14.36 7.67 7.75
C SER A 175 -14.36 7.58 6.22
N GLY A 176 -15.06 6.60 5.67
CA GLY A 176 -15.09 6.30 4.23
C GLY A 176 -13.93 5.41 3.73
N GLY A 177 -12.91 5.16 4.55
CA GLY A 177 -11.83 4.25 4.21
C GLY A 177 -12.16 2.78 4.47
N THR A 178 -11.42 1.88 3.82
CA THR A 178 -11.66 0.42 3.87
C THR A 178 -11.55 -0.19 5.27
N ALA A 179 -10.86 0.45 6.22
CA ALA A 179 -10.70 -0.02 7.60
C ALA A 179 -11.15 1.02 8.63
N SER A 180 -12.19 1.82 8.31
CA SER A 180 -12.67 2.93 9.14
C SER A 180 -13.04 2.55 10.58
N GLY A 181 -13.39 1.27 10.84
CA GLY A 181 -13.67 0.75 12.19
C GLY A 181 -12.44 0.34 13.00
N SER A 182 -11.24 0.40 12.44
CA SER A 182 -10.01 -0.14 13.05
C SER A 182 -9.03 0.93 13.56
N GLY A 183 -9.49 2.17 13.72
CA GLY A 183 -8.71 3.23 14.39
C GLY A 183 -8.29 2.83 15.79
N LEU A 184 -7.06 3.19 16.20
CA LEU A 184 -6.50 2.80 17.49
C LEU A 184 -7.16 3.53 18.66
N ALA A 185 -7.09 2.91 19.84
CA ALA A 185 -7.70 3.41 21.06
C ALA A 185 -7.21 4.82 21.43
N GLY A 186 -8.16 5.65 21.89
CA GLY A 186 -7.88 7.02 22.30
C GLY A 186 -7.39 7.94 21.19
N GLY A 187 -7.71 7.62 19.92
CA GLY A 187 -7.32 8.45 18.79
C GLY A 187 -5.82 8.47 18.49
N ARG A 188 -5.09 7.41 18.85
CA ARG A 188 -3.66 7.29 18.50
C ARG A 188 -3.49 7.37 16.99
N PRO A 189 -2.57 8.24 16.51
CA PRO A 189 -2.27 8.33 15.08
C PRO A 189 -1.77 6.99 14.55
N ALA A 190 -2.35 6.56 13.44
CA ALA A 190 -1.98 5.31 12.77
C ALA A 190 -2.17 5.43 11.26
N ALA A 191 -1.38 4.68 10.52
CA ALA A 191 -1.46 4.55 9.07
C ALA A 191 -1.47 3.07 8.72
N GLY A 192 -2.15 2.68 7.64
CA GLY A 192 -2.21 1.26 7.26
C GLY A 192 -3.03 1.01 6.01
N LYS A 193 -3.01 -0.24 5.56
CA LYS A 193 -3.67 -0.68 4.34
C LYS A 193 -4.25 -2.08 4.49
N THR A 194 -5.46 -2.25 4.02
CA THR A 194 -6.10 -3.56 3.85
C THR A 194 -5.57 -4.26 2.61
N GLY A 195 -5.53 -5.58 2.63
CA GLY A 195 -5.33 -6.44 1.47
C GLY A 195 -6.37 -7.57 1.48
N THR A 196 -6.87 -7.92 0.31
CA THR A 196 -7.78 -9.04 0.11
C THR A 196 -7.44 -9.66 -1.24
N ALA A 197 -7.07 -10.94 -1.25
CA ALA A 197 -6.82 -11.66 -2.49
C ALA A 197 -8.13 -12.02 -3.19
N ASP A 198 -8.08 -12.25 -4.49
CA ASP A 198 -9.22 -12.66 -5.30
C ASP A 198 -9.93 -13.85 -4.67
N GLY A 199 -11.25 -13.74 -4.59
CA GLY A 199 -12.09 -14.77 -4.00
C GLY A 199 -11.97 -14.92 -2.48
N SER A 200 -11.37 -13.96 -1.77
CA SER A 200 -11.14 -13.98 -0.32
C SER A 200 -10.33 -15.20 0.14
N ASN A 201 -9.32 -15.62 -0.62
CA ASN A 201 -8.45 -16.73 -0.26
C ASN A 201 -7.56 -16.39 0.92
N GLU A 202 -7.19 -15.14 1.04
CA GLU A 202 -6.40 -14.58 2.13
C GLU A 202 -6.70 -13.10 2.33
N THR A 203 -6.49 -12.62 3.53
CA THR A 203 -6.71 -11.23 3.90
C THR A 203 -5.53 -10.69 4.69
N TRP A 204 -5.26 -9.41 4.50
CA TRP A 204 -4.17 -8.69 5.12
C TRP A 204 -4.63 -7.41 5.76
N PHE A 205 -3.97 -7.03 6.82
CA PHE A 205 -3.87 -5.64 7.26
C PHE A 205 -2.43 -5.38 7.71
N VAL A 206 -1.86 -4.33 7.17
CA VAL A 206 -0.54 -3.85 7.59
C VAL A 206 -0.70 -2.40 8.02
N GLY A 207 -0.19 -2.08 9.20
CA GLY A 207 -0.29 -0.72 9.71
C GLY A 207 0.76 -0.43 10.77
N TYR A 208 0.94 0.85 11.03
CA TYR A 208 1.98 1.35 11.92
C TYR A 208 1.58 2.62 12.63
N THR A 209 2.30 2.88 13.69
CA THR A 209 2.47 4.17 14.37
C THR A 209 3.94 4.58 14.23
N PRO A 210 4.36 5.77 14.67
CA PRO A 210 5.79 6.09 14.70
C PRO A 210 6.65 5.10 15.50
N GLU A 211 6.04 4.37 16.46
CA GLU A 211 6.75 3.46 17.37
C GLU A 211 6.75 1.99 16.92
N LEU A 212 5.74 1.55 16.17
CA LEU A 212 5.52 0.13 15.92
C LEU A 212 4.88 -0.13 14.55
N SER A 213 5.43 -1.08 13.80
CA SER A 213 4.84 -1.61 12.56
C SER A 213 4.42 -3.07 12.77
N THR A 214 3.22 -3.40 12.32
CA THR A 214 2.65 -4.75 12.47
C THR A 214 1.91 -5.16 11.20
N ALA A 215 2.16 -6.39 10.75
CA ALA A 215 1.44 -7.03 9.65
C ALA A 215 0.63 -8.21 10.16
N VAL A 216 -0.63 -8.29 9.76
CA VAL A 216 -1.53 -9.42 10.05
C VAL A 216 -1.96 -10.05 8.74
N TRP A 217 -1.74 -11.34 8.63
CA TRP A 217 -2.22 -12.18 7.55
C TRP A 217 -3.17 -13.25 8.09
N VAL A 218 -4.27 -13.44 7.41
CA VAL A 218 -5.25 -14.50 7.70
C VAL A 218 -5.54 -15.23 6.41
N GLY A 219 -5.23 -16.52 6.40
CA GLY A 219 -5.37 -17.36 5.22
C GLY A 219 -5.14 -18.82 5.56
N THR A 220 -5.18 -19.68 4.56
CA THR A 220 -4.89 -21.10 4.72
C THR A 220 -3.47 -21.40 4.19
N PRO A 221 -2.52 -21.75 5.07
CA PRO A 221 -1.18 -22.12 4.64
C PRO A 221 -1.20 -23.39 3.79
N ASN A 222 -0.35 -23.44 2.77
CA ASN A 222 -0.15 -24.61 1.89
C ASN A 222 -1.32 -24.97 0.97
N ASP A 223 -2.28 -24.09 0.76
CA ASP A 223 -3.33 -24.34 -0.23
C ASP A 223 -2.93 -23.86 -1.62
N LEU A 224 -2.26 -24.70 -2.38
CA LEU A 224 -1.89 -24.42 -3.77
C LEU A 224 -3.05 -24.61 -4.75
N ARG A 225 -4.25 -25.05 -4.28
CA ARG A 225 -5.38 -25.40 -5.14
C ARG A 225 -6.55 -24.44 -5.10
N ASN A 226 -6.46 -23.33 -4.36
CA ASN A 226 -7.55 -22.38 -4.17
C ASN A 226 -8.88 -22.95 -3.61
N GLU A 227 -8.82 -24.11 -2.96
CA GLU A 227 -10.01 -24.81 -2.48
C GLU A 227 -10.46 -24.37 -1.08
N ARG A 228 -9.55 -23.74 -0.30
CA ARG A 228 -9.81 -23.31 1.07
C ARG A 228 -9.77 -21.79 1.17
N VAL A 229 -10.86 -21.18 0.81
CA VAL A 229 -11.05 -19.75 0.90
C VAL A 229 -11.46 -19.34 2.31
N VAL A 230 -10.99 -18.19 2.78
CA VAL A 230 -11.48 -17.57 4.02
C VAL A 230 -12.85 -16.91 3.80
N ARG A 231 -13.75 -17.61 3.09
CA ARG A 231 -15.14 -17.24 2.88
C ARG A 231 -16.03 -17.94 3.91
N ASN A 232 -17.17 -17.35 4.17
CA ASN A 232 -18.19 -17.96 5.02
C ASN A 232 -17.71 -18.28 6.43
N ILE A 233 -16.70 -17.54 6.91
CA ILE A 233 -16.26 -17.63 8.30
C ILE A 233 -17.30 -16.97 9.18
N CYS A 234 -17.69 -17.68 10.23
CA CYS A 234 -18.55 -17.11 11.24
C CYS A 234 -17.80 -16.07 12.08
N LEU A 235 -18.06 -14.81 11.84
CA LEU A 235 -17.55 -13.71 12.65
C LEU A 235 -18.42 -13.59 13.91
N ARG A 236 -17.89 -14.04 15.05
CA ARG A 236 -18.57 -13.92 16.34
C ARG A 236 -18.05 -12.72 17.12
N PRO A 237 -18.91 -11.90 17.70
CA PRO A 237 -18.49 -10.97 18.74
C PRO A 237 -17.85 -11.72 19.91
N ALA A 238 -16.89 -11.08 20.57
CA ALA A 238 -16.25 -11.64 21.77
C ALA A 238 -17.33 -11.97 22.83
N GLY A 239 -17.30 -13.21 23.35
CA GLY A 239 -18.25 -13.69 24.35
C GLY A 239 -19.50 -14.40 23.82
N GLU A 240 -19.78 -14.44 22.52
CA GLU A 240 -20.86 -15.26 21.95
C GLU A 240 -20.45 -16.73 21.85
N THR A 241 -21.25 -17.60 22.49
CA THR A 241 -21.04 -19.07 22.47
C THR A 241 -21.99 -19.81 21.52
N LYS A 242 -23.05 -19.15 21.04
CA LYS A 242 -24.04 -19.76 20.12
C LYS A 242 -23.46 -19.92 18.72
N GLY A 243 -23.86 -21.00 18.03
CA GLY A 243 -23.45 -21.26 16.64
C GLY A 243 -23.84 -20.13 15.69
N CYS A 244 -23.16 -20.06 14.54
CA CYS A 244 -23.53 -19.12 13.49
C CYS A 244 -24.93 -19.43 12.96
N SER A 245 -25.84 -18.48 13.08
CA SER A 245 -27.11 -18.52 12.35
C SER A 245 -26.90 -18.14 10.88
N ALA A 246 -27.74 -18.67 9.99
CA ALA A 246 -27.76 -18.25 8.59
C ALA A 246 -27.88 -16.71 8.52
N GLY A 247 -26.97 -16.07 7.75
CA GLY A 247 -26.87 -14.61 7.65
C GLY A 247 -25.68 -13.96 8.38
N ARG A 248 -24.97 -14.69 9.24
CA ARG A 248 -23.68 -14.23 9.83
C ARG A 248 -22.43 -14.65 9.05
N TYR A 249 -22.63 -15.30 7.91
CA TYR A 249 -21.57 -15.64 6.99
C TYR A 249 -21.37 -14.45 6.05
N GLY A 250 -20.30 -13.71 6.26
CA GLY A 250 -19.94 -12.57 5.40
C GLY A 250 -18.76 -12.91 4.48
N SER A 251 -18.62 -12.14 3.43
CA SER A 251 -17.35 -12.05 2.71
C SER A 251 -16.27 -11.58 3.68
N VAL A 252 -15.13 -12.25 3.67
CA VAL A 252 -14.02 -11.94 4.57
C VAL A 252 -13.05 -11.04 3.82
N PHE A 253 -12.93 -9.81 4.29
CA PHE A 253 -12.00 -8.81 3.78
C PHE A 253 -10.90 -8.52 4.81
N GLY A 254 -9.84 -7.86 4.38
CA GLY A 254 -8.82 -7.37 5.30
C GLY A 254 -9.39 -6.53 6.45
N ALA A 255 -10.46 -5.78 6.18
CA ALA A 255 -11.17 -4.98 7.17
C ALA A 255 -11.94 -5.80 8.22
N THR A 256 -12.39 -7.01 7.88
CA THR A 256 -13.32 -7.78 8.75
C THR A 256 -12.62 -8.69 9.76
N ILE A 257 -11.40 -9.14 9.46
CA ILE A 257 -10.61 -10.01 10.35
C ILE A 257 -9.23 -9.42 10.62
N ALA A 258 -8.42 -9.19 9.59
CA ALA A 258 -7.02 -8.82 9.77
C ALA A 258 -6.87 -7.45 10.46
N ALA A 259 -7.67 -6.45 10.09
CA ALA A 259 -7.61 -5.12 10.70
C ALA A 259 -8.07 -5.12 12.18
N PRO A 260 -9.15 -5.79 12.60
CA PRO A 260 -9.49 -5.93 14.02
C PRO A 260 -8.41 -6.65 14.86
N ILE A 261 -7.76 -7.69 14.31
CA ILE A 261 -6.65 -8.37 14.97
C ILE A 261 -5.46 -7.41 15.12
N TRP A 262 -5.10 -6.71 14.05
CA TRP A 262 -4.06 -5.68 14.08
C TRP A 262 -4.35 -4.63 15.14
N LYS A 263 -5.58 -4.09 15.16
CA LYS A 263 -6.00 -3.11 16.17
C LYS A 263 -5.81 -3.64 17.59
N ALA A 264 -6.25 -4.86 17.86
CA ALA A 264 -6.13 -5.47 19.20
C ALA A 264 -4.66 -5.65 19.63
N ILE A 265 -3.79 -6.05 18.71
CA ILE A 265 -2.34 -6.19 18.95
C ILE A 265 -1.74 -4.80 19.27
N MET A 266 -2.01 -3.81 18.40
CA MET A 266 -1.44 -2.48 18.53
C MET A 266 -1.93 -1.77 19.80
N ASP A 267 -3.23 -1.82 20.09
CA ASP A 267 -3.81 -1.20 21.29
C ASP A 267 -3.18 -1.78 22.55
N ARG A 268 -3.03 -3.11 22.62
CA ARG A 268 -2.43 -3.77 23.80
C ARG A 268 -0.94 -3.49 23.93
N THR A 269 -0.20 -3.54 22.82
CA THR A 269 1.27 -3.34 22.85
C THR A 269 1.65 -1.90 23.17
N LEU A 270 0.83 -0.95 22.73
CA LEU A 270 1.08 0.49 22.90
C LEU A 270 0.35 1.09 24.10
N GLU A 271 -0.30 0.25 24.93
CA GLU A 271 -0.97 0.70 26.14
C GLU A 271 0.03 1.39 27.09
N GLY A 272 -0.34 2.56 27.60
CA GLY A 272 0.52 3.34 28.50
C GLY A 272 1.69 4.07 27.81
N THR A 273 1.91 3.89 26.50
CA THR A 273 2.97 4.61 25.80
C THR A 273 2.47 5.97 25.26
N PRO A 274 3.36 6.96 25.03
CA PRO A 274 2.99 8.23 24.42
C PRO A 274 2.33 8.03 23.03
N LYS A 275 1.42 8.92 22.68
CA LYS A 275 0.76 8.95 21.35
C LYS A 275 1.52 9.91 20.45
N THR A 276 2.62 9.45 19.86
CA THR A 276 3.44 10.29 18.99
C THR A 276 2.69 10.60 17.69
N PRO A 277 2.57 11.86 17.28
CA PRO A 277 2.03 12.19 15.96
C PRO A 277 3.02 11.81 14.86
N PHE A 278 2.51 11.53 13.66
CA PHE A 278 3.37 11.52 12.47
C PHE A 278 3.83 12.92 12.15
N ALA A 279 5.05 13.05 11.62
CA ALA A 279 5.49 14.31 11.04
C ALA A 279 4.69 14.62 9.77
N ASP A 280 4.26 15.87 9.63
CA ASP A 280 3.56 16.31 8.43
C ASP A 280 4.55 16.45 7.27
N PRO A 281 4.17 16.06 6.04
CA PRO A 281 4.95 16.35 4.85
C PRO A 281 4.89 17.84 4.52
N GLY A 282 5.93 18.35 3.89
CA GLY A 282 5.96 19.72 3.37
C GLY A 282 4.92 19.97 2.26
N SER A 283 4.62 21.25 1.99
CA SER A 283 3.62 21.65 0.99
C SER A 283 3.95 21.16 -0.43
N ALA A 284 5.22 21.07 -0.79
CA ALA A 284 5.64 20.49 -2.07
C ALA A 284 5.14 19.06 -2.26
N ILE A 285 5.08 18.26 -1.18
CA ILE A 285 4.55 16.88 -1.20
C ILE A 285 3.02 16.86 -1.12
N THR A 286 2.38 17.80 -0.42
CA THR A 286 0.91 17.81 -0.30
C THR A 286 0.23 18.44 -1.50
N ASP A 287 0.72 19.54 -1.97
CA ASP A 287 0.05 20.42 -2.95
C ASP A 287 0.80 20.51 -4.28
N GLY A 288 2.04 20.02 -4.32
CA GLY A 288 2.97 20.18 -5.42
C GLY A 288 3.76 21.49 -5.37
N GLU A 289 4.81 21.56 -6.16
CA GLU A 289 5.52 22.80 -6.39
C GLU A 289 4.62 23.74 -7.22
N LYS A 290 4.43 24.96 -6.74
CA LYS A 290 3.75 25.97 -7.52
C LYS A 290 4.67 26.40 -8.66
N VAL A 291 4.26 26.12 -9.87
CA VAL A 291 4.95 26.59 -11.08
C VAL A 291 4.10 27.70 -11.69
N ASP A 292 4.72 28.84 -11.94
CA ASP A 292 4.04 29.92 -12.63
C ASP A 292 3.72 29.51 -14.07
N ILE A 293 2.45 29.56 -14.41
CA ILE A 293 2.01 29.31 -15.80
C ILE A 293 2.42 30.53 -16.64
N PRO A 294 3.20 30.32 -17.72
CA PRO A 294 3.56 31.46 -18.59
C PRO A 294 2.31 32.08 -19.19
N ASP A 295 2.32 33.40 -19.34
CA ASP A 295 1.22 34.11 -19.98
C ASP A 295 1.11 33.70 -21.46
N ILE A 296 0.08 32.93 -21.77
CA ILE A 296 -0.26 32.44 -23.10
C ILE A 296 -1.39 33.28 -23.74
N SER A 297 -1.89 34.30 -23.06
CA SER A 297 -2.95 35.17 -23.58
C SER A 297 -2.51 35.87 -24.85
N ARG A 298 -3.42 35.95 -25.84
CA ARG A 298 -3.19 36.59 -27.15
C ARG A 298 -2.06 35.99 -28.00
N ARG A 299 -1.64 34.73 -27.71
CA ARG A 299 -0.65 34.01 -28.53
C ARG A 299 -1.35 33.07 -29.52
N SER A 300 -0.64 32.71 -30.57
CA SER A 300 -1.10 31.59 -31.42
C SER A 300 -1.14 30.30 -30.65
N LEU A 301 -1.95 29.32 -31.08
CA LEU A 301 -2.04 28.00 -30.44
C LEU A 301 -0.68 27.31 -30.39
N ASP A 302 0.11 27.44 -31.45
CA ASP A 302 1.43 26.76 -31.53
C ASP A 302 2.44 27.46 -30.63
N ASP A 303 2.45 28.80 -30.53
CA ASP A 303 3.32 29.52 -29.61
C ASP A 303 2.93 29.27 -28.15
N ALA A 304 1.63 29.19 -27.85
CA ALA A 304 1.14 28.85 -26.53
C ALA A 304 1.58 27.44 -26.09
N LYS A 305 1.44 26.45 -26.99
CA LYS A 305 1.92 25.09 -26.76
C LYS A 305 3.43 25.01 -26.54
N ALA A 306 4.20 25.71 -27.39
CA ALA A 306 5.65 25.74 -27.27
C ALA A 306 6.12 26.34 -25.92
N LEU A 307 5.49 27.43 -25.48
CA LEU A 307 5.77 28.06 -24.20
C LEU A 307 5.41 27.16 -23.01
N LEU A 308 4.26 26.52 -23.05
CA LEU A 308 3.85 25.58 -22.01
C LEU A 308 4.78 24.37 -21.93
N LEU A 309 5.17 23.79 -23.08
CA LEU A 309 6.14 22.69 -23.13
C LEU A 309 7.51 23.11 -22.57
N GLN A 310 7.98 24.31 -22.92
CA GLN A 310 9.25 24.85 -22.41
C GLN A 310 9.19 25.06 -20.87
N ALA A 311 8.04 25.40 -20.33
CA ALA A 311 7.81 25.56 -18.90
C ALA A 311 7.50 24.21 -18.19
N GLY A 312 7.59 23.08 -18.89
CA GLY A 312 7.39 21.73 -18.32
C GLY A 312 5.93 21.28 -18.25
N PHE A 313 4.99 21.99 -18.86
CA PHE A 313 3.59 21.60 -18.94
C PHE A 313 3.32 20.70 -20.15
N VAL A 314 2.33 19.81 -20.06
CA VAL A 314 1.81 19.04 -21.20
C VAL A 314 0.48 19.66 -21.64
N PRO A 315 0.47 20.53 -22.67
CA PRO A 315 -0.74 21.24 -23.07
C PRO A 315 -1.71 20.27 -23.77
N SER A 316 -2.97 20.27 -23.33
CA SER A 316 -4.10 19.63 -24.02
C SER A 316 -5.01 20.71 -24.60
N VAL A 317 -5.48 20.50 -25.84
CA VAL A 317 -6.43 21.40 -26.49
C VAL A 317 -7.80 20.73 -26.47
N VAL A 318 -8.76 21.39 -25.87
CA VAL A 318 -10.15 20.95 -25.76
C VAL A 318 -10.99 21.66 -26.83
#